data_e4fad456f5d32363d973f6ba2dda2c3c
#
_entry.id   e4fad456f5d32363d973f6ba2dda2c3c
#
_cell.length_a   1.000
_cell.length_b   1.000
_cell.length_c   1.000
_cell.angle_alpha   90.00
_cell.angle_beta   90.00
_cell.angle_gamma   90.00
#
_symmetry.space_group_name_H-M   'P 1'
#
loop_
_entity.id
_entity.type
_entity.pdbx_description
1 polymer ?
#
loop_
_entity_poly.entity_id
_entity_poly.type
_entity_poly.pdbx_seq_one_letter_code
_entity_poly.pdbx_strand_id
1 'polypeptide(L)'
;MAIPPDVLARVARARAGIGAAVARGETICGVNTGFGKLAHVRIPPESLRDLQLNLIRSHASGVGTPLPVEAVRAMMVLRANVLLMETSGVRPVLAETL
;
A
#
# COMPACT_ATOMS: atom_id res chain seq x y z
N MET A 1 7.23 17.76 -2.12
CA MET A 1 7.55 17.24 -3.48
C MET A 1 6.31 17.41 -4.34
N ALA A 2 6.44 17.92 -5.57
CA ALA A 2 5.29 18.03 -6.47
C ALA A 2 5.22 16.77 -7.36
N ILE A 3 4.08 16.10 -7.38
CA ILE A 3 3.85 14.92 -8.21
C ILE A 3 3.08 15.36 -9.46
N PRO A 4 3.55 15.06 -10.67
CA PRO A 4 2.84 15.41 -11.91
C PRO A 4 1.45 14.77 -11.97
N PRO A 5 0.41 15.48 -12.46
CA PRO A 5 -0.96 14.96 -12.50
C PRO A 5 -1.12 13.70 -13.35
N ASP A 6 -0.35 13.56 -14.42
CA ASP A 6 -0.35 12.38 -15.28
C ASP A 6 0.15 11.13 -14.54
N VAL A 7 1.15 11.29 -13.65
CA VAL A 7 1.66 10.21 -12.79
C VAL A 7 0.56 9.77 -11.81
N LEU A 8 -0.11 10.70 -11.15
CA LEU A 8 -1.23 10.39 -10.25
C LEU A 8 -2.36 9.67 -10.99
N ALA A 9 -2.66 10.10 -12.22
CA ALA A 9 -3.67 9.44 -13.06
C ALA A 9 -3.28 8.00 -13.40
N ARG A 10 -2.00 7.72 -13.63
CA ARG A 10 -1.51 6.35 -13.87
C ARG A 10 -1.62 5.48 -12.63
N VAL A 11 -1.24 6.00 -11.46
CA VAL A 11 -1.41 5.32 -10.17
C VAL A 11 -2.88 5.01 -9.90
N ALA A 12 -3.79 5.96 -10.20
CA ALA A 12 -5.22 5.75 -10.05
C ALA A 12 -5.75 4.63 -10.97
N ARG A 13 -5.27 4.54 -12.21
CA ARG A 13 -5.63 3.44 -13.13
C ARG A 13 -5.14 2.09 -12.62
N ALA A 14 -3.91 2.00 -12.12
CA ALA A 14 -3.39 0.77 -11.52
C ALA A 14 -4.24 0.34 -10.32
N ARG A 15 -4.63 1.27 -9.47
CA ARG A 15 -5.55 1.01 -8.35
C ARG A 15 -6.92 0.52 -8.80
N ALA A 16 -7.48 1.13 -9.85
CA ALA A 16 -8.77 0.71 -10.40
C ALA A 16 -8.73 -0.74 -10.92
N GLY A 17 -7.61 -1.15 -11.52
CA GLY A 17 -7.38 -2.53 -11.95
C GLY A 17 -7.46 -3.52 -10.79
N ILE A 18 -6.83 -3.22 -9.66
CA ILE A 18 -6.92 -4.04 -8.44
C ILE A 18 -8.36 -4.11 -7.94
N GLY A 19 -9.07 -2.97 -7.88
CA GLY A 19 -10.47 -2.95 -7.46
C GLY A 19 -11.36 -3.81 -8.34
N ALA A 20 -11.19 -3.74 -9.65
CA ALA A 20 -11.94 -4.54 -10.62
C ALA A 20 -11.65 -6.04 -10.46
N ALA A 21 -10.40 -6.45 -10.24
CA ALA A 21 -10.03 -7.83 -10.02
C ALA A 21 -10.64 -8.38 -8.72
N VAL A 22 -10.61 -7.61 -7.64
CA VAL A 22 -11.28 -7.98 -6.37
C VAL A 22 -12.79 -8.14 -6.56
N ALA A 23 -13.43 -7.21 -7.31
CA ALA A 23 -14.86 -7.28 -7.61
C ALA A 23 -15.24 -8.52 -8.43
N ARG A 24 -14.36 -9.01 -9.31
CA ARG A 24 -14.53 -10.29 -10.03
C ARG A 24 -14.27 -11.52 -9.15
N GLY A 25 -13.91 -11.34 -7.89
CA GLY A 25 -13.63 -12.44 -6.97
C GLY A 25 -12.21 -13.04 -7.12
N GLU A 26 -11.30 -12.37 -7.83
CA GLU A 26 -9.93 -12.83 -7.98
C GLU A 26 -9.18 -12.77 -6.65
N THR A 27 -8.29 -13.73 -6.42
CA THR A 27 -7.43 -13.78 -5.25
C THR A 27 -6.14 -13.03 -5.56
N ILE A 28 -5.89 -11.95 -4.85
CA ILE A 28 -4.70 -11.12 -5.03
C ILE A 28 -3.92 -11.12 -3.72
N CYS A 29 -2.71 -11.67 -3.77
CA CYS A 29 -1.81 -11.77 -2.61
C CYS A 29 -1.57 -10.38 -2.00
N GLY A 30 -1.73 -10.27 -0.69
CA GLY A 30 -1.56 -9.02 0.04
C GLY A 30 -2.69 -8.01 -0.08
N VAL A 31 -3.75 -8.30 -0.85
CA VAL A 31 -4.94 -7.47 -0.99
C VAL A 31 -6.14 -8.10 -0.30
N ASN A 32 -6.51 -9.31 -0.70
CA ASN A 32 -7.65 -10.05 -0.13
C ASN A 32 -7.25 -11.46 0.35
N THR A 33 -6.00 -11.60 0.76
CA THR A 33 -5.47 -12.80 1.43
C THR A 33 -4.82 -12.45 2.76
N GLY A 34 -4.56 -13.44 3.58
CA GLY A 34 -3.62 -13.30 4.69
C GLY A 34 -2.18 -13.10 4.20
N PHE A 35 -1.24 -13.05 5.13
CA PHE A 35 0.18 -12.79 4.87
C PHE A 35 1.07 -13.95 5.30
N GLY A 36 2.25 -14.04 4.73
CA GLY A 36 3.22 -15.09 5.04
C GLY A 36 2.65 -16.49 4.82
N LYS A 37 2.61 -17.31 5.85
CA LYS A 37 2.03 -18.67 5.78
C LYS A 37 0.55 -18.69 5.42
N LEU A 38 -0.16 -17.58 5.63
CA LEU A 38 -1.59 -17.42 5.32
C LEU A 38 -1.85 -16.73 3.98
N ALA A 39 -0.85 -16.55 3.14
CA ALA A 39 -0.97 -15.86 1.85
C ALA A 39 -1.97 -16.54 0.87
N HIS A 40 -2.28 -17.82 1.08
CA HIS A 40 -3.27 -18.57 0.32
C HIS A 40 -4.68 -18.53 0.93
N VAL A 41 -4.81 -18.03 2.16
CA VAL A 41 -6.11 -17.94 2.85
C VAL A 41 -6.82 -16.67 2.38
N ARG A 42 -7.93 -16.86 1.68
CA ARG A 42 -8.77 -15.74 1.22
C ARG A 42 -9.51 -15.11 2.40
N ILE A 43 -9.48 -13.79 2.46
CA ILE A 43 -10.20 -13.01 3.46
C ILE A 43 -11.51 -12.51 2.86
N PRO A 44 -12.64 -12.71 3.53
CA PRO A 44 -13.92 -12.25 3.03
C PRO A 44 -14.00 -10.72 2.97
N PRO A 45 -14.75 -10.14 2.02
CA PRO A 45 -14.78 -8.69 1.76
C PRO A 45 -15.09 -7.85 2.99
N GLU A 46 -15.95 -8.30 3.86
CA GLU A 46 -16.34 -7.63 5.11
C GLU A 46 -15.19 -7.51 6.11
N SER A 47 -14.21 -8.39 6.04
CA SER A 47 -13.05 -8.42 6.95
C SER A 47 -11.80 -7.74 6.37
N LEU A 48 -11.83 -7.30 5.11
CA LEU A 48 -10.65 -6.70 4.46
C LEU A 48 -10.18 -5.41 5.14
N ARG A 49 -11.11 -4.60 5.61
CA ARG A 49 -10.76 -3.36 6.33
C ARG A 49 -10.03 -3.66 7.64
N ASP A 50 -10.52 -4.62 8.40
CA ASP A 50 -9.92 -5.01 9.67
C ASP A 50 -8.57 -5.68 9.45
N LEU A 51 -8.42 -6.49 8.41
CA LEU A 51 -7.14 -7.06 8.01
C LEU A 51 -6.09 -5.96 7.77
N GLN A 52 -6.42 -4.94 6.99
CA GLN A 52 -5.50 -3.83 6.67
C GLN A 52 -5.15 -3.01 7.92
N LEU A 53 -6.13 -2.73 8.77
CA LEU A 53 -5.91 -2.01 10.02
C LEU A 53 -5.01 -2.81 10.99
N ASN A 54 -5.27 -4.10 11.14
CA ASN A 54 -4.49 -4.97 12.00
C ASN A 54 -3.07 -5.18 11.48
N LEU A 55 -2.88 -5.20 10.16
CA LEU A 55 -1.55 -5.23 9.55
C LEU A 55 -0.73 -4.01 9.96
N ILE A 56 -1.31 -2.81 9.85
CA ILE A 56 -0.64 -1.57 10.27
C ILE A 56 -0.32 -1.62 11.76
N ARG A 57 -1.28 -1.99 12.60
CA ARG A 57 -1.09 -2.08 14.06
C ARG A 57 -0.01 -3.08 14.45
N SER A 58 0.05 -4.23 13.80
CA SER A 58 1.06 -5.29 14.09
C SER A 58 2.47 -4.90 13.68
N HIS A 59 2.64 -3.96 12.74
CA HIS A 59 3.94 -3.50 12.26
C HIS A 59 4.33 -2.11 12.78
N ALA A 60 3.42 -1.38 13.40
CA ALA A 60 3.66 -0.05 13.94
C ALA A 60 4.33 -0.13 15.33
N SER A 61 5.50 -0.75 15.38
CA SER A 61 6.31 -0.88 16.60
C SER A 61 7.71 -0.36 16.32
N GLY A 62 8.09 0.69 17.05
CA GLY A 62 9.44 1.24 17.01
C GLY A 62 10.07 1.17 18.40
N VAL A 63 11.34 0.80 18.47
CA VAL A 63 12.14 0.79 19.71
C VAL A 63 13.49 1.45 19.48
N GLY A 64 14.03 2.06 20.52
CA GLY A 64 15.34 2.74 20.48
C GLY A 64 15.25 4.21 20.07
N THR A 65 16.42 4.76 19.77
CA THR A 65 16.56 6.17 19.39
C THR A 65 16.00 6.42 17.99
N PRO A 66 15.19 7.50 17.77
CA PRO A 66 14.72 7.85 16.44
C PRO A 66 15.86 8.05 15.44
N LEU A 67 15.62 7.69 14.18
CA LEU A 67 16.56 7.96 13.10
C LEU A 67 16.71 9.46 12.85
N PRO A 68 17.88 9.91 12.34
CA PRO A 68 18.06 11.29 11.89
C PRO A 68 17.00 11.69 10.85
N VAL A 69 16.57 12.95 10.90
CA VAL A 69 15.49 13.46 10.02
C VAL A 69 15.82 13.28 8.54
N GLU A 70 17.10 13.45 8.18
CA GLU A 70 17.58 13.30 6.80
C GLU A 70 17.40 11.86 6.31
N ALA A 71 17.69 10.89 7.16
CA ALA A 71 17.50 9.48 6.83
C ALA A 71 16.00 9.14 6.65
N VAL A 72 15.14 9.64 7.54
CA VAL A 72 13.69 9.45 7.43
C VAL A 72 13.15 10.09 6.15
N ARG A 73 13.55 11.31 5.82
CA ARG A 73 13.14 11.99 4.58
C ARG A 73 13.62 11.26 3.33
N ALA A 74 14.84 10.74 3.33
CA ALA A 74 15.35 9.94 2.22
C ALA A 74 14.51 8.65 2.04
N MET A 75 14.18 7.96 3.13
CA MET A 75 13.30 6.79 3.09
C MET A 75 11.91 7.13 2.54
N MET A 76 11.32 8.26 2.94
CA MET A 76 10.01 8.71 2.44
C MET A 76 10.06 8.99 0.93
N VAL A 77 11.08 9.70 0.44
CA VAL A 77 11.24 9.98 -0.99
C VAL A 77 11.40 8.69 -1.80
N LEU A 78 12.26 7.78 -1.35
CA LEU A 78 12.44 6.48 -2.01
C LEU A 78 11.13 5.67 -2.01
N ARG A 79 10.38 5.71 -0.92
CA ARG A 79 9.08 5.03 -0.83
C ARG A 79 8.07 5.64 -1.78
N ALA A 80 7.95 6.96 -1.82
CA ALA A 80 7.08 7.66 -2.75
C ALA A 80 7.42 7.29 -4.20
N ASN A 81 8.71 7.27 -4.56
CA ASN A 81 9.15 6.87 -5.89
C ASN A 81 8.66 5.47 -6.28
N VAL A 82 8.80 4.49 -5.38
CA VAL A 82 8.30 3.11 -5.62
C VAL A 82 6.78 3.09 -5.82
N LEU A 83 6.02 3.84 -5.02
CA LEU A 83 4.56 3.88 -5.14
C LEU A 83 4.11 4.52 -6.48
N LEU A 84 4.89 5.48 -6.99
CA LEU A 84 4.62 6.16 -8.26
C LEU A 84 4.98 5.32 -9.50
N MET A 85 5.66 4.17 -9.33
CA MET A 85 5.94 3.21 -10.42
C MET A 85 4.73 2.36 -10.84
N GLU A 86 3.55 2.60 -10.28
CA GLU A 86 2.27 1.96 -10.66
C GLU A 86 2.16 0.46 -10.38
N THR A 87 3.19 -0.16 -9.82
CA THR A 87 3.23 -1.60 -9.56
C THR A 87 2.55 -2.02 -8.25
N SER A 88 2.30 -1.06 -7.35
CA SER A 88 1.81 -1.34 -5.99
C SER A 88 0.28 -1.31 -5.85
N GLY A 89 -0.46 -0.80 -6.84
CA GLY A 89 -1.92 -0.71 -6.81
C GLY A 89 -2.48 0.11 -5.63
N VAL A 90 -1.72 1.06 -5.11
CA VAL A 90 -2.11 1.93 -3.99
C VAL A 90 -3.02 3.08 -4.44
N ARG A 91 -3.72 3.70 -3.50
CA ARG A 91 -4.47 4.93 -3.77
C ARG A 91 -3.48 6.09 -3.97
N PRO A 92 -3.73 7.02 -4.91
CA PRO A 92 -2.87 8.19 -5.15
C PRO A 92 -2.57 8.99 -3.89
N VAL A 93 -3.56 9.18 -3.03
CA VAL A 93 -3.42 9.92 -1.76
C VAL A 93 -2.28 9.40 -0.88
N LEU A 94 -1.91 8.13 -0.97
CA LEU A 94 -0.81 7.59 -0.18
C LEU A 94 0.54 8.20 -0.60
N ALA A 95 0.77 8.37 -1.90
CA ALA A 95 1.97 9.02 -2.42
C ALA A 95 1.97 10.53 -2.15
N GLU A 96 0.79 11.16 -2.15
CA GLU A 96 0.63 12.60 -1.86
C GLU A 96 0.86 12.92 -0.38
N THR A 97 0.64 11.96 0.52
CA THR A 97 0.80 12.11 1.97
C THR A 97 2.27 11.98 2.42
N LEU A 98 3.09 11.29 1.66
CA LEU A 98 4.52 11.14 1.92
C LEU A 98 5.31 12.40 1.55
#